data_52e8f8bab613cb1b02e4f17a98320cfa
#
_entry.id   52e8f8bab613cb1b02e4f17a98320cfa
#
_cell.length_a   1.000
_cell.length_b   1.000
_cell.length_c   1.000
_cell.angle_alpha   90.00
_cell.angle_beta   90.00
_cell.angle_gamma   90.00
#
_symmetry.space_group_name_H-M   'P 1'
#
loop_
_entity.id
_entity.type
_entity.pdbx_description
1 polymer ?
#
loop_
_entity_poly.entity_id
_entity_poly.type
_entity_poly.pdbx_seq_one_letter_code
_entity_poly.pdbx_strand_id
1 'polypeptide(L)'
;EEQKRALEQTTKAMDDPAWRGVLAYVDFDNFKPFNDTYGFRQGDRALLLFSELMRKELTGEKTFLGHIGGDDFFIGLSGADLGEACERISRLTETFRRDVESFYDAEARRRGGILGHDRDGGSRFYPLLTASVALVGVGKMRGLRSADDLAGLIAELKSEAKVAPNRLCVA
;
A
#
# COMPACT_ATOMS: atom_id res chain seq x y z
N GLU A 1 2.25 18.28 -0.17
CA GLU A 1 2.48 18.42 -1.63
C GLU A 1 2.23 17.08 -2.35
N GLU A 2 2.65 15.95 -1.79
CA GLU A 2 2.44 14.61 -2.37
C GLU A 2 0.98 14.18 -2.37
N GLN A 3 0.20 14.47 -1.32
CA GLN A 3 -1.25 14.26 -1.31
C GLN A 3 -1.94 15.01 -2.45
N LYS A 4 -1.52 16.25 -2.70
CA LYS A 4 -2.05 17.05 -3.79
C LYS A 4 -1.74 16.43 -5.14
N ARG A 5 -0.51 15.95 -5.34
CA ARG A 5 -0.10 15.24 -6.57
C ARG A 5 -0.87 13.93 -6.77
N ALA A 6 -1.08 13.15 -5.71
CA ALA A 6 -1.87 11.93 -5.77
C ALA A 6 -3.31 12.24 -6.19
N LEU A 7 -3.92 13.28 -5.61
CA LEU A 7 -5.26 13.74 -5.97
C LEU A 7 -5.32 14.24 -7.42
N GLU A 8 -4.36 15.04 -7.87
CA GLU A 8 -4.27 15.54 -9.24
C GLU A 8 -4.14 14.39 -10.25
N GLN A 9 -3.31 13.37 -9.97
CA GLN A 9 -3.18 12.20 -10.82
C GLN A 9 -4.47 11.37 -10.86
N THR A 10 -5.12 11.22 -9.72
CA THR A 10 -6.41 10.54 -9.62
C THR A 10 -7.48 11.26 -10.44
N THR A 11 -7.59 12.59 -10.29
CA THR A 11 -8.53 13.43 -11.04
C THR A 11 -8.24 13.34 -12.54
N LYS A 12 -6.98 13.43 -12.94
CA LYS A 12 -6.57 13.29 -14.33
C LYS A 12 -6.95 11.93 -14.91
N ALA A 13 -6.76 10.86 -14.15
CA ALA A 13 -7.15 9.52 -14.59
C ALA A 13 -8.67 9.35 -14.73
N MET A 14 -9.46 10.03 -13.88
CA MET A 14 -10.92 10.02 -13.96
C MET A 14 -11.45 10.87 -15.12
N ASP A 15 -10.87 12.04 -15.36
CA ASP A 15 -11.38 13.05 -16.28
C ASP A 15 -10.87 12.89 -17.72
N ASP A 16 -9.72 12.24 -17.91
CA ASP A 16 -9.14 12.01 -19.23
C ASP A 16 -9.73 10.75 -19.89
N PRO A 17 -10.56 10.88 -20.95
CA PRO A 17 -11.14 9.73 -21.64
C PRO A 17 -10.10 8.82 -22.30
N ALA A 18 -8.90 9.36 -22.58
CA ALA A 18 -7.80 8.63 -23.21
C ALA A 18 -6.92 7.89 -22.18
N TRP A 19 -7.01 8.24 -20.89
CA TRP A 19 -6.18 7.59 -19.89
C TRP A 19 -6.54 6.11 -19.73
N ARG A 20 -5.53 5.28 -19.66
CA ARG A 20 -5.64 3.84 -19.41
C ARG A 20 -4.66 3.49 -18.30
N GLY A 21 -5.04 2.60 -17.42
CA GLY A 21 -4.16 2.14 -16.36
C GLY A 21 -4.89 1.73 -15.09
N VAL A 22 -4.10 1.61 -14.03
CA VAL A 22 -4.54 1.18 -12.71
C VAL A 22 -3.97 2.12 -11.65
N LEU A 23 -4.80 2.50 -10.70
CA LEU A 23 -4.38 3.19 -9.48
C LEU A 23 -4.30 2.18 -8.34
N ALA A 24 -3.25 2.26 -7.54
CA ALA A 24 -3.07 1.44 -6.35
C ALA A 24 -2.82 2.31 -5.13
N TYR A 25 -3.48 1.95 -4.04
CA TYR A 25 -3.35 2.59 -2.73
C TYR A 25 -2.85 1.57 -1.74
N VAL A 26 -1.71 1.87 -1.12
CA VAL A 26 -0.99 0.98 -0.22
C VAL A 26 -1.10 1.47 1.21
N ASP A 27 -1.28 0.54 2.13
CA ASP A 27 -1.34 0.79 3.57
C ASP A 27 -0.57 -0.33 4.29
N PHE A 28 0.32 0.02 5.22
CA PHE A 28 1.05 -1.00 5.98
C PHE A 28 0.16 -1.62 7.05
N ASP A 29 0.25 -2.94 7.15
CA ASP A 29 -0.40 -3.67 8.22
C ASP A 29 0.52 -3.72 9.44
N ASN A 30 -0.03 -3.41 10.62
CA ASN A 30 0.68 -3.45 11.89
C ASN A 30 1.84 -2.44 12.03
N PHE A 31 1.79 -1.31 11.31
CA PHE A 31 2.85 -0.29 11.36
C PHE A 31 2.94 0.40 12.72
N LYS A 32 1.79 0.73 13.35
CA LYS A 32 1.79 1.32 14.68
C LYS A 32 2.45 0.42 15.74
N PRO A 33 2.07 -0.87 15.90
CA PRO A 33 2.75 -1.77 16.83
C PRO A 33 4.26 -1.92 16.56
N PHE A 34 4.68 -1.88 15.31
CA PHE A 34 6.08 -1.89 14.93
C PHE A 34 6.81 -0.65 15.46
N ASN A 35 6.25 0.55 15.23
CA ASN A 35 6.80 1.81 15.75
C ASN A 35 6.84 1.84 17.28
N ASP A 36 5.78 1.37 17.93
CA ASP A 36 5.69 1.32 19.39
C ASP A 36 6.77 0.40 19.99
N THR A 37 7.14 -0.67 19.28
CA THR A 37 8.16 -1.65 19.72
C THR A 37 9.59 -1.21 19.39
N TYR A 38 9.84 -0.76 18.17
CA TYR A 38 11.20 -0.50 17.65
C TYR A 38 11.54 0.98 17.49
N GLY A 39 10.55 1.86 17.69
CA GLY A 39 10.70 3.31 17.57
C GLY A 39 10.51 3.85 16.15
N PHE A 40 10.19 5.14 16.07
CA PHE A 40 9.90 5.82 14.79
C PHE A 40 11.05 5.79 13.79
N ARG A 41 12.30 5.76 14.28
CA ARG A 41 13.47 5.65 13.40
C ARG A 41 13.49 4.35 12.61
N GLN A 42 13.04 3.25 13.21
CA GLN A 42 12.90 1.98 12.49
C GLN A 42 11.69 2.00 11.55
N GLY A 43 10.60 2.67 11.96
CA GLY A 43 9.46 2.91 11.06
C GLY A 43 9.86 3.69 9.82
N ASP A 44 10.63 4.76 9.96
CA ASP A 44 11.15 5.52 8.83
C ASP A 44 12.00 4.65 7.89
N ARG A 45 12.79 3.73 8.43
CA ARG A 45 13.56 2.77 7.61
C ARG A 45 12.65 1.83 6.82
N ALA A 46 11.55 1.38 7.41
CA ALA A 46 10.56 0.56 6.70
C ALA A 46 9.87 1.34 5.58
N LEU A 47 9.54 2.61 5.80
CA LEU A 47 8.99 3.49 4.76
C LEU A 47 9.99 3.72 3.62
N LEU A 48 11.25 3.96 3.95
CA LEU A 48 12.33 4.11 2.95
C LEU A 48 12.54 2.83 2.15
N LEU A 49 12.57 1.67 2.80
CA LEU A 49 12.68 0.38 2.13
C LEU A 49 11.54 0.21 1.10
N PHE A 50 10.31 0.47 1.50
CA PHE A 50 9.16 0.34 0.59
C PHE A 50 9.27 1.32 -0.58
N SER A 51 9.68 2.57 -0.33
CA SER A 51 9.89 3.58 -1.37
C SER A 51 10.98 3.17 -2.38
N GLU A 52 12.07 2.58 -1.90
CA GLU A 52 13.16 2.07 -2.76
C GLU A 52 12.68 0.88 -3.60
N LEU A 53 11.93 -0.04 -3.00
CA LEU A 53 11.34 -1.17 -3.70
C LEU A 53 10.33 -0.73 -4.77
N MET A 54 9.48 0.26 -4.47
CA MET A 54 8.59 0.84 -5.48
C MET A 54 9.36 1.37 -6.69
N ARG A 55 10.42 2.13 -6.45
CA ARG A 55 11.25 2.67 -7.54
C ARG A 55 11.94 1.59 -8.34
N LYS A 56 12.36 0.51 -7.71
CA LYS A 56 13.05 -0.61 -8.35
C LYS A 56 12.11 -1.51 -9.15
N GLU A 57 10.98 -1.89 -8.56
CA GLU A 57 10.06 -2.88 -9.13
C GLU A 57 9.06 -2.26 -10.12
N LEU A 58 8.75 -0.98 -9.95
CA LEU A 58 7.75 -0.27 -10.74
C LEU A 58 8.39 0.75 -11.70
N THR A 59 9.51 0.39 -12.30
CA THR A 59 10.18 1.24 -13.30
C THR A 59 9.35 1.41 -14.56
N GLY A 60 9.37 2.62 -15.13
CA GLY A 60 8.71 2.94 -16.40
C GLY A 60 8.36 4.41 -16.48
N GLU A 61 8.42 4.98 -17.68
CA GLU A 61 8.14 6.40 -17.94
C GLU A 61 6.69 6.82 -17.61
N LYS A 62 5.80 5.84 -17.49
CA LYS A 62 4.37 6.04 -17.24
C LYS A 62 3.93 5.64 -15.84
N THR A 63 4.88 5.50 -14.92
CA THR A 63 4.59 5.16 -13.53
C THR A 63 4.67 6.41 -12.66
N PHE A 64 3.63 6.63 -11.85
CA PHE A 64 3.61 7.66 -10.83
C PHE A 64 3.69 7.02 -9.45
N LEU A 65 4.60 7.47 -8.61
CA LEU A 65 4.79 6.99 -7.25
C LEU A 65 4.66 8.16 -6.27
N GLY A 66 3.90 7.99 -5.21
CA GLY A 66 3.72 9.00 -4.17
C GLY A 66 3.65 8.40 -2.77
N HIS A 67 4.25 9.09 -1.81
CA HIS A 67 4.06 8.83 -0.39
C HIS A 67 3.07 9.86 0.14
N ILE A 68 1.89 9.42 0.54
CA ILE A 68 0.80 10.32 0.94
C ILE A 68 1.01 10.85 2.36
N GLY A 69 1.59 10.03 3.22
CA GLY A 69 1.90 10.36 4.60
C GLY A 69 1.69 9.16 5.52
N GLY A 70 2.41 9.12 6.65
CA GLY A 70 2.40 7.94 7.50
C GLY A 70 2.85 6.71 6.71
N ASP A 71 2.04 5.67 6.71
CA ASP A 71 2.24 4.39 6.03
C ASP A 71 1.41 4.24 4.74
N ASP A 72 0.85 5.33 4.23
CA ASP A 72 0.05 5.36 3.01
C ASP A 72 0.87 5.76 1.78
N PHE A 73 0.79 4.94 0.71
CA PHE A 73 1.43 5.20 -0.57
C PHE A 73 0.41 5.15 -1.72
N PHE A 74 0.74 5.84 -2.79
CA PHE A 74 -0.04 5.89 -4.01
C PHE A 74 0.83 5.48 -5.21
N ILE A 75 0.26 4.64 -6.07
CA ILE A 75 0.92 4.15 -7.27
C ILE A 75 -0.03 4.31 -8.46
N GLY A 76 0.41 4.97 -9.51
CA GLY A 76 -0.30 5.03 -10.78
C GLY A 76 0.48 4.28 -11.86
N LEU A 77 -0.14 3.27 -12.45
CA LEU A 77 0.43 2.45 -13.52
C LEU A 77 -0.30 2.76 -14.84
N SER A 78 0.12 3.81 -15.55
CA SER A 78 -0.47 4.17 -16.83
C SER A 78 -0.15 3.12 -17.91
N GLY A 79 -1.17 2.71 -18.64
CA GLY A 79 -1.06 1.73 -19.72
C GLY A 79 -1.08 0.26 -19.26
N ALA A 80 -1.00 -0.02 -17.96
CA ALA A 80 -1.13 -1.36 -17.45
C ALA A 80 -2.60 -1.81 -17.38
N ASP A 81 -2.86 -3.08 -17.66
CA ASP A 81 -4.12 -3.72 -17.32
C ASP A 81 -4.10 -4.21 -15.85
N LEU A 82 -5.28 -4.64 -15.36
CA LEU A 82 -5.40 -5.12 -13.98
C LEU A 82 -4.56 -6.36 -13.70
N GLY A 83 -4.43 -7.29 -14.63
CA GLY A 83 -3.63 -8.50 -14.48
C GLY A 83 -2.15 -8.17 -14.30
N GLU A 84 -1.60 -7.35 -15.21
CA GLU A 84 -0.22 -6.86 -15.14
C GLU A 84 0.04 -6.06 -13.86
N ALA A 85 -0.89 -5.18 -13.49
CA ALA A 85 -0.78 -4.40 -12.25
C ALA A 85 -0.76 -5.32 -11.01
N CYS A 86 -1.65 -6.31 -10.94
CA CYS A 86 -1.68 -7.28 -9.85
C CYS A 86 -0.36 -8.04 -9.72
N GLU A 87 0.23 -8.50 -10.83
CA GLU A 87 1.50 -9.22 -10.82
C GLU A 87 2.65 -8.34 -10.31
N ARG A 88 2.73 -7.10 -10.81
CA ARG A 88 3.79 -6.15 -10.40
C ARG A 88 3.66 -5.75 -8.93
N ILE A 89 2.44 -5.46 -8.48
CA ILE A 89 2.18 -5.09 -7.08
C ILE A 89 2.38 -6.28 -6.15
N SER A 90 1.96 -7.48 -6.52
CA SER A 90 2.21 -8.70 -5.73
C SER A 90 3.69 -8.95 -5.51
N ARG A 91 4.50 -8.75 -6.55
CA ARG A 91 5.96 -8.88 -6.48
C ARG A 91 6.57 -7.85 -5.54
N LEU A 92 6.11 -6.60 -5.62
CA LEU A 92 6.53 -5.53 -4.73
C LEU A 92 6.20 -5.84 -3.26
N THR A 93 4.96 -6.20 -2.97
CA THR A 93 4.50 -6.45 -1.59
C THR A 93 5.15 -7.69 -0.99
N GLU A 94 5.38 -8.74 -1.79
CA GLU A 94 6.07 -9.94 -1.34
C GLU A 94 7.56 -9.68 -1.07
N THR A 95 8.23 -8.90 -1.91
CA THR A 95 9.61 -8.47 -1.68
C THR A 95 9.72 -7.64 -0.40
N PHE A 96 8.79 -6.71 -0.20
CA PHE A 96 8.73 -5.92 1.04
C PHE A 96 8.54 -6.81 2.28
N ARG A 97 7.56 -7.71 2.25
CA ARG A 97 7.29 -8.65 3.33
C ARG A 97 8.53 -9.44 3.74
N ARG A 98 9.27 -9.94 2.77
CA ARG A 98 10.50 -10.70 3.01
C ARG A 98 11.62 -9.83 3.55
N ASP A 99 11.85 -8.66 2.95
CA ASP A 99 13.01 -7.84 3.24
C ASP A 99 12.85 -7.08 4.58
N VAL A 100 11.63 -6.68 4.95
CA VAL A 100 11.35 -5.99 6.22
C VAL A 100 11.55 -6.87 7.46
N GLU A 101 11.55 -8.19 7.30
CA GLU A 101 11.83 -9.12 8.41
C GLU A 101 13.19 -8.84 9.07
N SER A 102 14.17 -8.35 8.31
CA SER A 102 15.49 -7.99 8.83
C SER A 102 15.47 -6.86 9.88
N PHE A 103 14.37 -6.10 9.97
CA PHE A 103 14.21 -5.02 10.94
C PHE A 103 13.70 -5.49 12.30
N TYR A 104 13.28 -6.74 12.38
CA TYR A 104 12.82 -7.38 13.61
C TYR A 104 13.95 -8.12 14.32
N ASP A 105 13.88 -8.20 15.63
CA ASP A 105 14.76 -9.06 16.40
C ASP A 105 14.53 -10.56 16.12
N ALA A 106 15.48 -11.40 16.55
CA ALA A 106 15.44 -12.83 16.26
C ALA A 106 14.20 -13.52 16.86
N GLU A 107 13.73 -13.06 18.02
CA GLU A 107 12.56 -13.62 18.69
C GLU A 107 11.28 -13.34 17.90
N ALA A 108 11.09 -12.07 17.48
CA ALA A 108 9.95 -11.66 16.67
C ALA A 108 9.92 -12.40 15.32
N ARG A 109 11.07 -12.55 14.67
CA ARG A 109 11.18 -13.33 13.42
C ARG A 109 10.78 -14.79 13.61
N ARG A 110 11.24 -15.41 14.68
CA ARG A 110 10.91 -16.81 15.01
C ARG A 110 9.43 -17.01 15.32
N ARG A 111 8.80 -16.06 16.02
CA ARG A 111 7.38 -16.07 16.33
C ARG A 111 6.47 -15.66 15.18
N GLY A 112 7.02 -14.99 14.17
CA GLY A 112 6.27 -14.38 13.08
C GLY A 112 5.53 -13.10 13.46
N GLY A 113 5.93 -12.43 14.56
CA GLY A 113 5.32 -11.21 15.03
C GLY A 113 5.80 -10.76 16.40
N ILE A 114 5.20 -9.71 16.91
CA ILE A 114 5.52 -9.05 18.18
C ILE A 114 4.34 -9.08 19.14
N LEU A 115 4.64 -9.06 20.43
CA LEU A 115 3.65 -8.82 21.49
C LEU A 115 3.63 -7.31 21.78
N GLY A 116 2.46 -6.71 21.69
CA GLY A 116 2.24 -5.31 21.99
C GLY A 116 0.99 -5.13 22.84
N HIS A 117 0.63 -3.87 23.05
CA HIS A 117 -0.61 -3.54 23.76
C HIS A 117 -1.66 -3.06 22.76
N ASP A 118 -2.91 -3.49 22.98
CA ASP A 118 -4.05 -2.94 22.26
C ASP A 118 -4.44 -1.55 22.85
N ARG A 119 -5.49 -0.95 22.28
CA ARG A 119 -5.97 0.37 22.74
C ARG A 119 -6.51 0.36 24.16
N ASP A 120 -6.90 -0.80 24.66
CA ASP A 120 -7.46 -1.00 25.98
C ASP A 120 -6.39 -1.48 27.00
N GLY A 121 -5.10 -1.54 26.57
CA GLY A 121 -3.96 -1.94 27.40
C GLY A 121 -3.78 -3.44 27.53
N GLY A 122 -4.59 -4.25 26.84
CA GLY A 122 -4.45 -5.70 26.77
C GLY A 122 -3.23 -6.14 25.95
N SER A 123 -2.66 -7.31 26.27
CA SER A 123 -1.61 -7.91 25.47
C SER A 123 -2.18 -8.49 24.17
N ARG A 124 -1.58 -8.13 23.04
CA ARG A 124 -2.00 -8.60 21.72
C ARG A 124 -0.80 -8.98 20.87
N PHE A 125 -0.96 -10.09 20.12
CA PHE A 125 0.01 -10.49 19.09
C PHE A 125 -0.25 -9.75 17.78
N TYR A 126 0.80 -9.14 17.22
CA TYR A 126 0.78 -8.46 15.94
C TYR A 126 1.74 -9.17 14.99
N PRO A 127 1.25 -9.69 13.85
CA PRO A 127 2.09 -10.24 12.81
C PRO A 127 3.15 -9.25 12.31
N LEU A 128 4.18 -9.77 11.65
CA LEU A 128 5.19 -8.93 10.99
C LEU A 128 4.54 -8.01 9.95
N LEU A 129 5.21 -6.88 9.66
CA LEU A 129 4.77 -5.91 8.67
C LEU A 129 4.48 -6.56 7.31
N THR A 130 3.33 -6.22 6.77
CA THR A 130 2.95 -6.46 5.39
C THR A 130 2.37 -5.17 4.80
N ALA A 131 2.18 -5.14 3.50
CA ALA A 131 1.49 -4.06 2.82
C ALA A 131 0.20 -4.60 2.20
N SER A 132 -0.92 -3.94 2.49
CA SER A 132 -2.22 -4.22 1.87
C SER A 132 -2.48 -3.20 0.77
N VAL A 133 -3.00 -3.63 -0.36
CA VAL A 133 -3.15 -2.78 -1.55
C VAL A 133 -4.55 -2.89 -2.14
N ALA A 134 -5.18 -1.73 -2.33
CA ALA A 134 -6.38 -1.58 -3.13
C ALA A 134 -6.00 -1.15 -4.55
N LEU A 135 -6.42 -1.91 -5.56
CA LEU A 135 -6.20 -1.60 -6.97
C LEU A 135 -7.52 -1.24 -7.64
N VAL A 136 -7.53 -0.13 -8.37
CA VAL A 136 -8.70 0.34 -9.11
C VAL A 136 -8.34 0.54 -10.57
N GLY A 137 -8.97 -0.23 -11.46
CA GLY A 137 -8.80 -0.10 -12.90
C GLY A 137 -9.59 1.07 -13.48
N VAL A 138 -9.15 1.58 -14.63
CA VAL A 138 -9.78 2.71 -15.32
C VAL A 138 -11.26 2.47 -15.61
N GLY A 139 -11.65 1.25 -15.93
CA GLY A 139 -13.04 0.92 -16.21
C GLY A 139 -13.96 1.17 -15.01
N LYS A 140 -13.51 0.81 -13.81
CA LYS A 140 -14.24 1.08 -12.56
C LYS A 140 -14.26 2.56 -12.22
N MET A 141 -13.13 3.25 -12.37
CA MET A 141 -13.03 4.69 -12.11
C MET A 141 -14.02 5.52 -12.93
N ARG A 142 -14.22 5.16 -14.21
CA ARG A 142 -15.17 5.85 -15.08
C ARG A 142 -16.63 5.71 -14.67
N GLY A 143 -16.97 4.70 -13.89
CA GLY A 143 -18.30 4.52 -13.31
C GLY A 143 -18.56 5.37 -12.07
N LEU A 144 -17.53 6.01 -11.51
CA LEU A 144 -17.63 6.83 -10.31
C LEU A 144 -18.05 8.27 -10.69
N ARG A 145 -18.82 8.91 -9.82
CA ARG A 145 -19.38 10.26 -10.06
C ARG A 145 -18.52 11.37 -9.47
N SER A 146 -17.69 11.04 -8.47
CA SER A 146 -16.92 12.03 -7.72
C SER A 146 -15.63 11.41 -7.12
N ALA A 147 -14.74 12.30 -6.68
CA ALA A 147 -13.56 11.89 -5.90
C ALA A 147 -13.95 11.24 -4.55
N ASP A 148 -15.09 11.63 -3.97
CA ASP A 148 -15.59 11.04 -2.72
C ASP A 148 -16.04 9.59 -2.95
N ASP A 149 -16.67 9.29 -4.10
CA ASP A 149 -17.02 7.92 -4.48
C ASP A 149 -15.76 7.04 -4.59
N LEU A 150 -14.69 7.58 -5.19
CA LEU A 150 -13.41 6.88 -5.28
C LEU A 150 -12.79 6.66 -3.90
N ALA A 151 -12.80 7.67 -3.03
CA ALA A 151 -12.29 7.56 -1.67
C ALA A 151 -13.05 6.48 -0.88
N GLY A 152 -14.38 6.43 -1.01
CA GLY A 152 -15.22 5.39 -0.42
C GLY A 152 -14.85 3.99 -0.92
N LEU A 153 -14.73 3.82 -2.24
CA LEU A 153 -14.32 2.56 -2.86
C LEU A 153 -12.94 2.11 -2.37
N ILE A 154 -11.97 3.01 -2.33
CA ILE A 154 -10.61 2.70 -1.84
C ILE A 154 -10.65 2.24 -0.38
N ALA A 155 -11.43 2.89 0.47
CA ALA A 155 -11.57 2.50 1.87
C ALA A 155 -12.15 1.08 2.02
N GLU A 156 -13.16 0.73 1.23
CA GLU A 156 -13.72 -0.63 1.19
C GLU A 156 -12.67 -1.65 0.73
N LEU A 157 -12.01 -1.40 -0.40
CA LEU A 157 -10.99 -2.30 -0.95
C LEU A 157 -9.79 -2.46 -0.02
N LYS A 158 -9.34 -1.40 0.65
CA LYS A 158 -8.28 -1.48 1.68
C LYS A 158 -8.69 -2.38 2.84
N SER A 159 -9.93 -2.28 3.30
CA SER A 159 -10.46 -3.14 4.36
C SER A 159 -10.51 -4.61 3.94
N GLU A 160 -10.93 -4.90 2.71
CA GLU A 160 -10.96 -6.25 2.16
C GLU A 160 -9.55 -6.81 1.92
N ALA A 161 -8.62 -5.98 1.42
CA ALA A 161 -7.23 -6.36 1.20
C ALA A 161 -6.54 -6.83 2.49
N LYS A 162 -6.84 -6.21 3.63
CA LYS A 162 -6.26 -6.57 4.94
C LYS A 162 -6.61 -7.99 5.39
N VAL A 163 -7.69 -8.55 4.91
CA VAL A 163 -8.11 -9.94 5.24
C VAL A 163 -7.90 -10.91 4.07
N ALA A 164 -7.57 -10.41 2.89
CA ALA A 164 -7.27 -11.25 1.73
C ALA A 164 -5.93 -11.99 1.92
N PRO A 165 -5.82 -13.26 1.45
CA PRO A 165 -4.60 -14.05 1.60
C PRO A 165 -3.35 -13.41 0.97
N ASN A 166 -3.52 -12.73 -0.17
CA ASN A 166 -2.45 -12.04 -0.89
C ASN A 166 -2.36 -10.55 -0.57
N ARG A 167 -3.16 -10.03 0.39
CA ARG A 167 -3.21 -8.63 0.76
C ARG A 167 -3.57 -7.68 -0.39
N LEU A 168 -4.23 -8.17 -1.43
CA LEU A 168 -4.70 -7.37 -2.56
C LEU A 168 -6.22 -7.44 -2.67
N CYS A 169 -6.84 -6.32 -3.01
CA CYS A 169 -8.23 -6.25 -3.43
C CYS A 169 -8.36 -5.37 -4.67
N VAL A 170 -9.20 -5.77 -5.61
CA VAL A 170 -9.24 -5.21 -6.97
C VAL A 170 -10.67 -4.82 -7.34
N ALA A 171 -10.81 -3.65 -7.96
CA ALA A 171 -12.05 -3.22 -8.58
C ALA A 171 -11.84 -2.59 -9.98
#